data_0b6aca721867e29cf52326b9020dfc61
#
_entry.id   0b6aca721867e29cf52326b9020dfc61
#
_cell.length_a   1.000
_cell.length_b   1.000
_cell.length_c   1.000
_cell.angle_alpha   90.00
_cell.angle_beta   90.00
_cell.angle_gamma   90.00
#
_symmetry.space_group_name_H-M   'P 1'
#
loop_
_entity.id
_entity.type
_entity.pdbx_description
1 polymer ?
#
loop_
_entity_poly.entity_id
_entity_poly.type
_entity_poly.pdbx_seq_one_letter_code
_entity_poly.pdbx_strand_id
1 'polypeptide(L)'
;GAIGLKVYKELGLNTKDSKGERIKVDDKRLSIVWETCAKLKIPVLIHSGEPSPFFDPIDKFNERFLHARQRPRSFRPPEKYPTFETVMDEQYRMFKNNPKTIFLNAHLGWMGSDLDKLGRHLDSLPNVYTEFGAVINELGRQPKRARKFFIDYQDRILFGKDSYKKSEYELYFRVLETEDEYFDYFRKRHGLWKMYGLGLTDDVLKKIYYQ
;
A
#
# COMPACT_ATOMS: atom_id res chain seq x y z
N GLY A 1 -9.08 -18.18 18.01
CA GLY A 1 -8.51 -16.91 18.41
C GLY A 1 -8.29 -15.99 17.21
N ALA A 2 -7.85 -14.74 17.46
CA ALA A 2 -7.49 -13.82 16.39
C ALA A 2 -6.24 -14.33 15.66
N ILE A 3 -6.24 -14.21 14.32
CA ILE A 3 -5.10 -14.62 13.47
C ILE A 3 -4.21 -13.43 13.07
N GLY A 4 -4.63 -12.20 13.36
CA GLY A 4 -3.90 -10.98 13.07
C GLY A 4 -4.62 -9.75 13.61
N LEU A 5 -3.94 -8.61 13.58
CA LEU A 5 -4.49 -7.29 13.89
C LEU A 5 -4.60 -6.46 12.62
N LYS A 6 -5.78 -5.88 12.34
CA LYS A 6 -5.92 -4.87 11.28
C LYS A 6 -5.91 -3.47 11.86
N VAL A 7 -5.00 -2.63 11.36
CA VAL A 7 -4.96 -1.19 11.64
C VAL A 7 -5.48 -0.43 10.42
N TYR A 8 -6.41 0.50 10.66
CA TYR A 8 -7.06 1.27 9.61
C TYR A 8 -6.41 2.64 9.43
N LYS A 9 -6.51 3.20 8.24
CA LYS A 9 -5.84 4.43 7.78
C LYS A 9 -6.06 5.69 8.63
N GLU A 10 -7.13 5.73 9.39
CA GLU A 10 -7.44 6.90 10.24
C GLU A 10 -6.34 7.13 11.30
N LEU A 11 -5.70 6.06 11.77
CA LEU A 11 -4.51 6.17 12.60
C LEU A 11 -3.37 6.79 11.77
N GLY A 12 -2.79 7.86 12.27
CA GLY A 12 -1.78 8.64 11.56
C GLY A 12 -2.32 9.73 10.63
N LEU A 13 -3.61 9.69 10.26
CA LEU A 13 -4.23 10.75 9.46
C LEU A 13 -5.03 11.74 10.31
N ASN A 14 -6.05 11.27 11.01
CA ASN A 14 -6.99 12.13 11.71
C ASN A 14 -7.42 11.63 13.09
N THR A 15 -7.02 10.42 13.49
CA THR A 15 -7.27 9.96 14.86
C THR A 15 -6.59 10.89 15.85
N LYS A 16 -7.36 11.35 16.85
CA LYS A 16 -6.91 12.30 17.87
C LYS A 16 -7.02 11.68 19.25
N ASP A 17 -6.18 12.12 20.14
CA ASP A 17 -6.26 11.77 21.55
C ASP A 17 -7.28 12.67 22.31
N SER A 18 -7.39 12.47 23.61
CA SER A 18 -8.31 13.23 24.48
C SER A 18 -8.00 14.74 24.57
N LYS A 19 -6.80 15.15 24.15
CA LYS A 19 -6.39 16.56 24.08
C LYS A 19 -6.62 17.16 22.69
N GLY A 20 -7.12 16.38 21.72
CA GLY A 20 -7.33 16.81 20.35
C GLY A 20 -6.09 16.75 19.47
N GLU A 21 -4.97 16.19 19.95
CA GLU A 21 -3.74 16.02 19.19
C GLU A 21 -3.77 14.77 18.31
N ARG A 22 -3.21 14.87 17.09
CA ARG A 22 -3.13 13.74 16.17
C ARG A 22 -2.25 12.62 16.74
N ILE A 23 -2.75 11.41 16.76
CA ILE A 23 -1.97 10.23 17.11
C ILE A 23 -1.17 9.81 15.87
N LYS A 24 0.16 9.88 15.93
CA LYS A 24 1.07 9.46 14.88
C LYS A 24 1.09 7.95 14.76
N VAL A 25 1.46 7.44 13.58
CA VAL A 25 1.61 5.98 13.39
C VAL A 25 2.73 5.42 14.26
N ASP A 26 3.81 6.20 14.44
CA ASP A 26 4.97 5.86 15.28
C ASP A 26 4.86 6.35 16.73
N ASP A 27 3.66 6.67 17.20
CA ASP A 27 3.44 7.12 18.58
C ASP A 27 3.89 6.04 19.57
N LYS A 28 4.74 6.41 20.51
CA LYS A 28 5.28 5.49 21.51
C LYS A 28 4.21 4.82 22.38
N ARG A 29 3.06 5.47 22.56
CA ARG A 29 1.91 4.89 23.27
C ARG A 29 1.37 3.62 22.63
N LEU A 30 1.61 3.45 21.31
CA LEU A 30 1.19 2.28 20.55
C LEU A 30 2.18 1.10 20.63
N SER A 31 3.39 1.29 21.18
CA SER A 31 4.41 0.24 21.25
C SER A 31 3.90 -1.02 21.96
N ILE A 32 3.09 -0.86 22.99
CA ILE A 32 2.50 -2.01 23.70
C ILE A 32 1.61 -2.88 22.80
N VAL A 33 0.95 -2.28 21.81
CA VAL A 33 0.13 -3.01 20.83
C VAL A 33 1.01 -3.88 19.95
N TRP A 34 2.06 -3.28 19.39
CA TRP A 34 3.01 -3.99 18.51
C TRP A 34 3.75 -5.09 19.24
N GLU A 35 4.27 -4.81 20.42
CA GLU A 35 4.92 -5.80 21.28
C GLU A 35 4.00 -6.96 21.65
N THR A 36 2.72 -6.68 21.90
CA THR A 36 1.73 -7.73 22.20
C THR A 36 1.50 -8.62 20.99
N CYS A 37 1.38 -8.04 19.79
CA CYS A 37 1.26 -8.82 18.56
C CYS A 37 2.49 -9.72 18.35
N ALA A 38 3.71 -9.20 18.61
CA ALA A 38 4.93 -9.99 18.53
C ALA A 38 4.94 -11.15 19.55
N LYS A 39 4.55 -10.90 20.80
CA LYS A 39 4.45 -11.94 21.84
C LYS A 39 3.43 -13.04 21.48
N LEU A 40 2.31 -12.64 20.89
CA LEU A 40 1.26 -13.56 20.46
C LEU A 40 1.54 -14.21 19.10
N LYS A 41 2.63 -13.83 18.42
CA LYS A 41 3.01 -14.28 17.07
C LYS A 41 1.89 -14.07 16.04
N ILE A 42 1.18 -12.96 16.14
CA ILE A 42 0.15 -12.57 15.17
C ILE A 42 0.66 -11.39 14.33
N PRO A 43 0.46 -11.41 13.00
CA PRO A 43 0.86 -10.30 12.12
C PRO A 43 -0.04 -9.09 12.30
N VAL A 44 0.50 -7.93 11.94
CA VAL A 44 -0.25 -6.66 11.88
C VAL A 44 -0.43 -6.25 10.43
N LEU A 45 -1.65 -6.34 9.91
CA LEU A 45 -2.01 -5.75 8.62
C LEU A 45 -2.29 -4.27 8.83
N ILE A 46 -1.43 -3.42 8.31
CA ILE A 46 -1.54 -1.98 8.50
C ILE A 46 -1.79 -1.24 7.19
N HIS A 47 -2.85 -0.43 7.20
CA HIS A 47 -3.15 0.55 6.19
C HIS A 47 -2.91 1.94 6.81
N SER A 48 -1.79 2.58 6.52
CA SER A 48 -1.51 3.95 6.91
C SER A 48 -1.37 4.85 5.69
N GLY A 49 -1.88 6.07 5.77
CA GLY A 49 -1.85 7.01 4.66
C GLY A 49 -2.93 6.76 3.59
N GLU A 50 -2.72 7.39 2.46
CA GLU A 50 -3.53 7.36 1.23
C GLU A 50 -2.59 7.54 0.03
N PRO A 51 -3.05 7.32 -1.22
CA PRO A 51 -2.26 7.63 -2.41
C PRO A 51 -1.67 9.05 -2.38
N SER A 52 -0.39 9.22 -2.74
CA SER A 52 0.29 10.52 -2.70
C SER A 52 -0.48 11.65 -3.40
N PRO A 53 -1.15 11.45 -4.56
CA PRO A 53 -1.88 12.54 -5.20
C PRO A 53 -3.10 13.05 -4.42
N PHE A 54 -3.51 12.35 -3.35
CA PHE A 54 -4.58 12.86 -2.48
C PHE A 54 -4.12 13.96 -1.53
N PHE A 55 -2.81 14.12 -1.38
CA PHE A 55 -2.19 15.17 -0.57
C PHE A 55 -1.77 16.39 -1.40
N ASP A 56 -1.75 16.25 -2.74
CA ASP A 56 -1.37 17.29 -3.68
C ASP A 56 -2.56 18.22 -4.00
N PRO A 57 -2.32 19.43 -4.53
CA PRO A 57 -3.37 20.32 -5.01
C PRO A 57 -4.29 19.64 -6.01
N ILE A 58 -5.61 19.94 -5.91
CA ILE A 58 -6.62 19.40 -6.81
C ILE A 58 -6.72 20.31 -8.04
N ASP A 59 -5.80 20.14 -8.96
CA ASP A 59 -5.78 20.87 -10.23
C ASP A 59 -5.72 19.93 -11.44
N LYS A 60 -5.62 20.49 -12.64
CA LYS A 60 -5.59 19.73 -13.90
C LYS A 60 -4.35 18.82 -14.06
N PHE A 61 -3.31 19.02 -13.28
CA PHE A 61 -2.09 18.22 -13.29
C PHE A 61 -2.12 17.06 -12.30
N ASN A 62 -3.07 17.06 -11.35
CA ASN A 62 -3.23 15.97 -10.42
C ASN A 62 -3.80 14.74 -11.12
N GLU A 63 -3.06 13.64 -11.11
CA GLU A 63 -3.47 12.38 -11.78
C GLU A 63 -4.76 11.77 -11.21
N ARG A 64 -5.18 12.20 -10.02
CA ARG A 64 -6.44 11.81 -9.36
C ARG A 64 -7.53 12.88 -9.47
N PHE A 65 -7.39 13.87 -10.36
CA PHE A 65 -8.36 14.96 -10.51
C PHE A 65 -9.79 14.47 -10.71
N LEU A 66 -10.02 13.48 -11.58
CA LEU A 66 -11.36 12.91 -11.77
C LEU A 66 -11.91 12.23 -10.52
N HIS A 67 -11.03 11.56 -9.76
CA HIS A 67 -11.41 11.00 -8.47
C HIS A 67 -11.84 12.10 -7.49
N ALA A 68 -11.08 13.20 -7.43
CA ALA A 68 -11.38 14.34 -6.58
C ALA A 68 -12.76 14.94 -6.89
N ARG A 69 -13.05 15.13 -8.17
CA ARG A 69 -14.34 15.68 -8.62
C ARG A 69 -15.52 14.80 -8.21
N GLN A 70 -15.33 13.47 -8.22
CA GLN A 70 -16.39 12.53 -7.85
C GLN A 70 -16.45 12.24 -6.34
N ARG A 71 -15.30 12.32 -5.65
CA ARG A 71 -15.16 11.98 -4.24
C ARG A 71 -14.23 12.94 -3.50
N PRO A 72 -14.63 14.20 -3.30
CA PRO A 72 -13.77 15.25 -2.71
C PRO A 72 -13.30 14.89 -1.29
N ARG A 73 -14.04 14.07 -0.55
CA ARG A 73 -13.66 13.59 0.80
C ARG A 73 -12.44 12.67 0.82
N SER A 74 -11.96 12.19 -0.34
CA SER A 74 -10.74 11.38 -0.44
C SER A 74 -9.47 12.20 -0.27
N PHE A 75 -9.53 13.52 -0.48
CA PHE A 75 -8.38 14.42 -0.42
C PHE A 75 -7.99 14.78 1.00
N ARG A 76 -6.70 15.05 1.18
CA ARG A 76 -6.03 15.31 2.46
C ARG A 76 -5.33 16.66 2.42
N PRO A 77 -6.12 17.77 2.45
CA PRO A 77 -5.56 19.12 2.37
C PRO A 77 -4.64 19.41 3.57
N PRO A 78 -3.55 20.16 3.35
CA PRO A 78 -2.49 20.37 4.36
C PRO A 78 -2.96 21.10 5.62
N GLU A 79 -4.07 21.84 5.55
CA GLU A 79 -4.66 22.53 6.70
C GLU A 79 -5.26 21.57 7.74
N LYS A 80 -5.53 20.31 7.34
CA LYS A 80 -6.22 19.31 8.17
C LYS A 80 -5.43 18.02 8.37
N TYR A 81 -4.49 17.74 7.49
CA TYR A 81 -3.79 16.47 7.45
C TYR A 81 -2.28 16.68 7.40
N PRO A 82 -1.47 15.73 7.88
CA PRO A 82 -0.03 15.73 7.64
C PRO A 82 0.28 15.58 6.16
N THR A 83 1.50 15.91 5.73
CA THR A 83 1.94 15.62 4.36
C THR A 83 2.09 14.11 4.13
N PHE A 84 2.09 13.70 2.86
CA PHE A 84 2.34 12.31 2.48
C PHE A 84 3.69 11.82 3.05
N GLU A 85 4.75 12.61 2.89
CA GLU A 85 6.09 12.29 3.38
C GLU A 85 6.10 12.10 4.90
N THR A 86 5.41 12.97 5.63
CA THR A 86 5.30 12.84 7.10
C THR A 86 4.70 11.49 7.49
N VAL A 87 3.62 11.07 6.83
CA VAL A 87 2.98 9.78 7.14
C VAL A 87 3.88 8.60 6.76
N MET A 88 4.57 8.67 5.63
CA MET A 88 5.51 7.62 5.19
C MET A 88 6.72 7.50 6.13
N ASP A 89 7.25 8.61 6.60
CA ASP A 89 8.35 8.62 7.58
C ASP A 89 7.93 8.06 8.94
N GLU A 90 6.73 8.41 9.40
CA GLU A 90 6.15 7.82 10.61
C GLU A 90 5.96 6.30 10.46
N GLN A 91 5.43 5.85 9.32
CA GLN A 91 5.28 4.43 9.00
C GLN A 91 6.63 3.70 9.02
N TYR A 92 7.64 4.24 8.35
CA TYR A 92 8.99 3.66 8.33
C TYR A 92 9.58 3.55 9.75
N ARG A 93 9.51 4.62 10.54
CA ARG A 93 10.02 4.61 11.93
C ARG A 93 9.26 3.61 12.80
N MET A 94 7.95 3.48 12.64
CA MET A 94 7.16 2.48 13.37
C MET A 94 7.67 1.07 13.09
N PHE A 95 7.86 0.70 11.82
CA PHE A 95 8.38 -0.62 11.46
C PHE A 95 9.79 -0.87 12.04
N LYS A 96 10.67 0.10 11.88
CA LYS A 96 12.06 0.04 12.35
C LYS A 96 12.16 -0.11 13.87
N ASN A 97 11.30 0.59 14.60
CA ASN A 97 11.30 0.57 16.06
C ASN A 97 10.66 -0.69 16.67
N ASN A 98 9.98 -1.51 15.84
CA ASN A 98 9.30 -2.72 16.29
C ASN A 98 9.75 -3.97 15.48
N PRO A 99 11.06 -4.32 15.49
CA PRO A 99 11.62 -5.34 14.61
C PRO A 99 11.15 -6.77 14.91
N LYS A 100 10.55 -7.01 16.05
CA LYS A 100 10.00 -8.33 16.46
C LYS A 100 8.56 -8.53 15.99
N THR A 101 7.89 -7.48 15.53
CA THR A 101 6.51 -7.54 15.04
C THR A 101 6.52 -7.73 13.53
N ILE A 102 5.79 -8.72 13.04
CA ILE A 102 5.60 -8.90 11.60
C ILE A 102 4.50 -7.93 11.13
N PHE A 103 4.86 -7.09 10.17
CA PHE A 103 3.93 -6.16 9.56
C PHE A 103 3.63 -6.57 8.12
N LEU A 104 2.36 -6.52 7.74
CA LEU A 104 1.90 -6.55 6.36
C LEU A 104 1.46 -5.14 5.99
N ASN A 105 2.29 -4.46 5.20
CA ASN A 105 2.06 -3.09 4.76
C ASN A 105 1.09 -3.09 3.57
N ALA A 106 -0.16 -2.70 3.80
CA ALA A 106 -1.20 -2.72 2.79
C ALA A 106 -0.91 -1.76 1.63
N HIS A 107 -1.36 -2.13 0.42
CA HIS A 107 -1.32 -1.27 -0.77
C HIS A 107 0.09 -0.81 -1.17
N LEU A 108 1.10 -1.68 -1.03
CA LEU A 108 2.52 -1.34 -1.22
C LEU A 108 2.95 -0.13 -0.35
N GLY A 109 2.28 0.09 0.78
CA GLY A 109 2.48 1.26 1.63
C GLY A 109 2.28 2.59 0.88
N TRP A 110 1.46 2.62 -0.16
CA TRP A 110 1.25 3.72 -1.09
C TRP A 110 2.50 4.18 -1.86
N MET A 111 3.51 3.31 -1.97
CA MET A 111 4.73 3.53 -2.74
C MET A 111 4.71 2.81 -4.11
N GLY A 112 3.53 2.46 -4.63
CA GLY A 112 3.39 1.82 -5.93
C GLY A 112 3.96 2.66 -7.09
N SER A 113 3.99 3.98 -6.95
CA SER A 113 4.62 4.91 -7.91
C SER A 113 6.14 5.09 -7.71
N ASP A 114 6.70 4.64 -6.58
CA ASP A 114 8.13 4.67 -6.25
C ASP A 114 8.61 3.33 -5.69
N LEU A 115 8.64 2.33 -6.57
CA LEU A 115 9.04 0.96 -6.21
C LEU A 115 10.51 0.84 -5.75
N ASP A 116 11.37 1.79 -6.12
CA ASP A 116 12.76 1.81 -5.63
C ASP A 116 12.80 2.22 -4.17
N LYS A 117 12.00 3.20 -3.77
CA LYS A 117 11.89 3.59 -2.35
C LYS A 117 11.33 2.42 -1.54
N LEU A 118 10.27 1.78 -2.04
CA LEU A 118 9.70 0.60 -1.38
C LEU A 118 10.73 -0.53 -1.27
N GLY A 119 11.51 -0.81 -2.32
CA GLY A 119 12.58 -1.80 -2.29
C GLY A 119 13.60 -1.50 -1.19
N ARG A 120 14.13 -0.29 -1.14
CA ARG A 120 15.05 0.13 -0.05
C ARG A 120 14.44 -0.02 1.35
N HIS A 121 13.13 0.22 1.49
CA HIS A 121 12.45 -0.04 2.77
C HIS A 121 12.43 -1.53 3.10
N LEU A 122 12.07 -2.40 2.15
CA LEU A 122 12.04 -3.85 2.35
C LEU A 122 13.44 -4.41 2.67
N ASP A 123 14.50 -3.89 2.05
CA ASP A 123 15.89 -4.27 2.33
C ASP A 123 16.29 -3.95 3.77
N SER A 124 15.85 -2.80 4.28
CA SER A 124 16.20 -2.33 5.63
C SER A 124 15.26 -2.83 6.74
N LEU A 125 14.13 -3.42 6.40
CA LEU A 125 13.05 -3.81 7.32
C LEU A 125 12.67 -5.29 7.12
N PRO A 126 13.44 -6.24 7.66
CA PRO A 126 13.21 -7.68 7.46
C PRO A 126 11.88 -8.20 8.02
N ASN A 127 11.24 -7.44 8.89
CA ASN A 127 9.95 -7.74 9.52
C ASN A 127 8.74 -7.20 8.76
N VAL A 128 8.93 -6.59 7.56
CA VAL A 128 7.85 -5.99 6.77
C VAL A 128 7.61 -6.79 5.49
N TYR A 129 6.39 -7.18 5.28
CA TYR A 129 5.83 -7.72 4.04
C TYR A 129 4.89 -6.69 3.42
N THR A 130 4.47 -6.89 2.18
CA THR A 130 3.52 -5.99 1.53
C THR A 130 2.52 -6.74 0.65
N GLU A 131 1.42 -6.08 0.32
CA GLU A 131 0.44 -6.56 -0.65
C GLU A 131 0.02 -5.41 -1.58
N PHE A 132 -0.54 -5.73 -2.74
CA PHE A 132 -0.80 -4.76 -3.82
C PHE A 132 -2.30 -4.51 -4.10
N GLY A 133 -3.16 -4.76 -3.13
CA GLY A 133 -4.58 -4.38 -3.22
C GLY A 133 -4.73 -2.88 -3.51
N ALA A 134 -5.69 -2.54 -4.34
CA ALA A 134 -6.02 -1.17 -4.75
C ALA A 134 -4.94 -0.38 -5.51
N VAL A 135 -3.73 -0.93 -5.75
CA VAL A 135 -2.63 -0.26 -6.46
C VAL A 135 -2.19 -0.94 -7.76
N ILE A 136 -2.93 -1.94 -8.23
CA ILE A 136 -2.60 -2.66 -9.47
C ILE A 136 -2.49 -1.73 -10.69
N ASN A 137 -3.21 -0.62 -10.71
CA ASN A 137 -3.12 0.40 -11.76
C ASN A 137 -1.77 1.11 -11.78
N GLU A 138 -1.11 1.25 -10.63
CA GLU A 138 0.23 1.84 -10.55
C GLU A 138 1.30 0.86 -11.06
N LEU A 139 1.11 -0.43 -10.81
CA LEU A 139 1.99 -1.49 -11.31
C LEU A 139 1.88 -1.65 -12.83
N GLY A 140 0.66 -1.74 -13.36
CA GLY A 140 0.42 -1.97 -14.78
C GLY A 140 0.82 -0.81 -15.69
N ARG A 141 1.02 0.41 -15.18
CA ARG A 141 1.55 1.53 -15.97
C ARG A 141 3.07 1.57 -16.09
N GLN A 142 3.79 0.75 -15.30
CA GLN A 142 5.24 0.66 -15.28
C GLN A 142 5.72 -0.80 -15.29
N PRO A 143 5.35 -1.59 -16.33
CA PRO A 143 5.46 -3.06 -16.31
C PRO A 143 6.90 -3.55 -16.12
N LYS A 144 7.89 -2.94 -16.76
CA LYS A 144 9.30 -3.34 -16.66
C LYS A 144 9.82 -3.20 -15.22
N ARG A 145 9.49 -2.09 -14.56
CA ARG A 145 9.92 -1.82 -13.19
C ARG A 145 9.17 -2.68 -12.19
N ALA A 146 7.84 -2.80 -12.37
CA ALA A 146 7.01 -3.66 -11.54
C ALA A 146 7.44 -5.13 -11.65
N ARG A 147 7.69 -5.66 -12.87
CA ARG A 147 8.22 -7.02 -13.07
C ARG A 147 9.50 -7.23 -12.26
N LYS A 148 10.48 -6.32 -12.41
CA LYS A 148 11.74 -6.43 -11.66
C LYS A 148 11.50 -6.42 -10.15
N PHE A 149 10.68 -5.51 -9.65
CA PHE A 149 10.34 -5.42 -8.23
C PHE A 149 9.71 -6.72 -7.69
N PHE A 150 8.77 -7.31 -8.43
CA PHE A 150 8.14 -8.57 -8.04
C PHE A 150 9.12 -9.74 -8.02
N ILE A 151 10.07 -9.80 -8.96
CA ILE A 151 11.12 -10.81 -8.99
C ILE A 151 12.08 -10.65 -7.80
N ASP A 152 12.55 -9.42 -7.56
CA ASP A 152 13.53 -9.13 -6.50
C ASP A 152 12.94 -9.38 -5.09
N TYR A 153 11.64 -9.08 -4.91
CA TYR A 153 10.97 -9.13 -3.60
C TYR A 153 9.87 -10.20 -3.51
N GLN A 154 9.92 -11.24 -4.35
CA GLN A 154 8.91 -12.29 -4.44
C GLN A 154 8.60 -13.00 -3.11
N ASP A 155 9.55 -13.03 -2.19
CA ASP A 155 9.41 -13.62 -0.85
C ASP A 155 8.87 -12.62 0.21
N ARG A 156 8.49 -11.43 -0.22
CA ARG A 156 8.04 -10.33 0.65
C ARG A 156 6.73 -9.70 0.17
N ILE A 157 6.19 -10.17 -0.94
CA ILE A 157 4.96 -9.66 -1.56
C ILE A 157 3.90 -10.76 -1.50
N LEU A 158 2.73 -10.44 -0.95
CA LEU A 158 1.58 -11.33 -0.90
C LEU A 158 0.51 -10.84 -1.88
N PHE A 159 -0.25 -11.78 -2.43
CA PHE A 159 -1.46 -11.44 -3.16
C PHE A 159 -2.49 -10.88 -2.19
N GLY A 160 -2.90 -9.63 -2.40
CA GLY A 160 -3.91 -8.97 -1.60
C GLY A 160 -4.89 -8.20 -2.48
N LYS A 161 -6.13 -8.10 -2.02
CA LYS A 161 -7.16 -7.28 -2.64
C LYS A 161 -8.07 -6.68 -1.57
N ASP A 162 -8.29 -5.38 -1.66
CA ASP A 162 -9.00 -4.57 -0.68
C ASP A 162 -10.49 -4.96 -0.50
N SER A 163 -11.10 -5.53 -1.55
CA SER A 163 -12.49 -5.97 -1.51
C SER A 163 -12.71 -7.16 -2.46
N TYR A 164 -13.54 -8.11 -2.05
CA TYR A 164 -13.92 -9.22 -2.92
C TYR A 164 -14.94 -8.76 -3.97
N LYS A 165 -14.52 -8.78 -5.23
CA LYS A 165 -15.39 -8.62 -6.39
C LYS A 165 -14.82 -9.45 -7.54
N LYS A 166 -15.46 -10.58 -7.85
CA LYS A 166 -14.96 -11.58 -8.79
C LYS A 166 -14.47 -11.00 -10.12
N SER A 167 -15.25 -10.13 -10.76
CA SER A 167 -14.91 -9.51 -12.05
C SER A 167 -13.66 -8.60 -12.02
N GLU A 168 -13.14 -8.24 -10.87
CA GLU A 168 -11.93 -7.44 -10.76
C GLU A 168 -10.66 -8.30 -10.68
N TYR A 169 -10.79 -9.59 -10.31
CA TYR A 169 -9.64 -10.50 -10.21
C TYR A 169 -9.05 -10.83 -11.58
N GLU A 170 -9.88 -10.94 -12.63
CA GLU A 170 -9.43 -11.18 -14.00
C GLU A 170 -8.37 -10.16 -14.45
N LEU A 171 -8.54 -8.88 -14.08
CA LEU A 171 -7.54 -7.85 -14.38
C LEU A 171 -6.26 -8.02 -13.54
N TYR A 172 -6.38 -8.41 -12.28
CA TYR A 172 -5.19 -8.70 -11.46
C TYR A 172 -4.36 -9.82 -12.05
N PHE A 173 -5.00 -10.94 -12.43
CA PHE A 173 -4.32 -12.06 -13.10
C PHE A 173 -3.74 -11.62 -14.44
N ARG A 174 -4.50 -10.88 -15.26
CA ARG A 174 -4.00 -10.37 -16.54
C ARG A 174 -2.74 -9.52 -16.36
N VAL A 175 -2.69 -8.64 -15.37
CA VAL A 175 -1.50 -7.82 -15.10
C VAL A 175 -0.33 -8.69 -14.65
N LEU A 176 -0.54 -9.67 -13.78
CA LEU A 176 0.54 -10.48 -13.23
C LEU A 176 1.07 -11.54 -14.21
N GLU A 177 0.17 -12.22 -14.91
CA GLU A 177 0.45 -13.46 -15.64
C GLU A 177 0.76 -13.25 -17.13
N THR A 178 0.24 -12.16 -17.76
CA THR A 178 0.37 -11.96 -19.20
C THR A 178 1.39 -10.87 -19.56
N GLU A 179 1.78 -10.85 -20.83
CA GLU A 179 2.54 -9.77 -21.46
C GLU A 179 1.64 -8.87 -22.31
N ASP A 180 0.33 -8.91 -22.09
CA ASP A 180 -0.64 -8.10 -22.81
C ASP A 180 -0.33 -6.61 -22.68
N GLU A 181 -0.58 -5.86 -23.75
CA GLU A 181 -0.32 -4.43 -23.79
C GLU A 181 -1.60 -3.62 -24.00
N TYR A 182 -1.58 -2.38 -23.49
CA TYR A 182 -2.53 -1.32 -23.83
C TYR A 182 -3.99 -1.63 -23.51
N PHE A 183 -4.29 -2.24 -22.36
CA PHE A 183 -5.66 -2.54 -21.94
C PHE A 183 -6.17 -1.58 -20.85
N ASP A 184 -7.49 -1.55 -20.66
CA ASP A 184 -8.14 -0.63 -19.74
C ASP A 184 -8.13 -1.13 -18.30
N TYR A 185 -7.96 -0.19 -17.36
CA TYR A 185 -8.26 -0.43 -15.96
C TYR A 185 -9.77 -0.31 -15.69
N PHE A 186 -10.33 -1.18 -14.86
CA PHE A 186 -11.76 -1.22 -14.58
C PHE A 186 -12.30 -0.01 -13.79
N ARG A 187 -11.43 0.72 -13.07
CA ARG A 187 -11.79 1.93 -12.33
C ARG A 187 -11.22 3.17 -13.01
N LYS A 188 -11.84 3.62 -14.08
CA LYS A 188 -11.36 4.75 -14.93
C LYS A 188 -11.01 6.01 -14.13
N ARG A 189 -11.68 6.29 -12.99
CA ARG A 189 -11.36 7.44 -12.15
C ARG A 189 -10.03 7.32 -11.38
N HIS A 190 -9.51 6.09 -11.20
CA HIS A 190 -8.25 5.85 -10.48
C HIS A 190 -7.01 5.92 -11.36
N GLY A 191 -7.15 5.60 -12.64
CA GLY A 191 -6.06 5.65 -13.60
C GLY A 191 -6.61 5.91 -14.99
N LEU A 192 -6.14 6.97 -15.63
CA LEU A 192 -6.52 7.36 -16.98
C LEU A 192 -5.64 6.73 -18.05
N TRP A 193 -4.56 6.10 -17.62
CA TRP A 193 -3.59 5.44 -18.47
C TRP A 193 -3.99 4.02 -18.81
N LYS A 194 -3.38 3.47 -19.86
CA LYS A 194 -3.48 2.07 -20.22
C LYS A 194 -2.57 1.21 -19.34
N MET A 195 -2.98 -0.03 -19.19
CA MET A 195 -2.29 -1.04 -18.38
C MET A 195 -1.50 -1.98 -19.29
N TYR A 196 -0.48 -2.60 -18.71
CA TYR A 196 0.40 -3.56 -19.35
C TYR A 196 0.64 -4.73 -18.40
N GLY A 197 0.76 -5.93 -18.95
CA GLY A 197 1.08 -7.12 -18.21
C GLY A 197 2.54 -7.16 -17.77
N LEU A 198 2.80 -7.84 -16.66
CA LEU A 198 4.14 -8.02 -16.10
C LEU A 198 4.81 -9.30 -16.62
N GLY A 199 4.06 -10.28 -17.09
CA GLY A 199 4.57 -11.57 -17.57
C GLY A 199 5.44 -12.28 -16.53
N LEU A 200 4.97 -12.36 -15.29
CA LEU A 200 5.70 -13.03 -14.22
C LEU A 200 5.76 -14.53 -14.49
N THR A 201 6.89 -15.16 -14.15
CA THR A 201 7.03 -16.62 -14.30
C THR A 201 6.22 -17.38 -13.26
N ASP A 202 5.87 -18.64 -13.55
CA ASP A 202 5.13 -19.50 -12.64
C ASP A 202 5.74 -19.62 -11.25
N ASP A 203 7.06 -19.64 -11.16
CA ASP A 203 7.77 -19.74 -9.87
C ASP A 203 7.57 -18.48 -9.00
N VAL A 204 7.59 -17.30 -9.61
CA VAL A 204 7.28 -16.03 -8.95
C VAL A 204 5.79 -15.97 -8.56
N LEU A 205 4.90 -16.36 -9.49
CA LEU A 205 3.45 -16.38 -9.26
C LEU A 205 3.06 -17.32 -8.10
N LYS A 206 3.67 -18.52 -8.03
CA LYS A 206 3.45 -19.46 -6.91
C LYS A 206 3.78 -18.82 -5.57
N LYS A 207 4.89 -18.11 -5.47
CA LYS A 207 5.26 -17.42 -4.22
C LYS A 207 4.27 -16.33 -3.85
N ILE A 208 3.82 -15.53 -4.81
CA ILE A 208 2.89 -14.43 -4.56
C ILE A 208 1.50 -14.94 -4.17
N TYR A 209 1.04 -16.04 -4.75
CA TYR A 209 -0.31 -16.57 -4.51
C TYR A 209 -0.43 -17.48 -3.29
N TYR A 210 0.68 -18.13 -2.87
CA TYR A 210 0.64 -19.21 -1.87
C TYR A 210 1.57 -19.02 -0.66
N GLN A 211 2.02 -17.83 -0.40
CA GLN A 211 2.80 -17.51 0.81
C GLN A 211 1.94 -17.46 2.07
#